data_6766e5a8b3896890b309825beba2f37d
#
_entry.id   6766e5a8b3896890b309825beba2f37d
#
_cell.length_a   1.000
_cell.length_b   1.000
_cell.length_c   1.000
_cell.angle_alpha   90.00
_cell.angle_beta   90.00
_cell.angle_gamma   90.00
#
_symmetry.space_group_name_H-M   'P 1'
#
loop_
_entity.id
_entity.type
_entity.pdbx_description
1 polymer ?
#
loop_
_entity_poly.entity_id
_entity_poly.type
_entity_poly.pdbx_seq_one_letter_code
_entity_poly.pdbx_strand_id
1 'polypeptide(L)'
;MSKTGTTTYRVKTDGFYGELFRPAKDNYPKKALICFSGSDGGIELAKILAGVFQSHGLTTLALAYVLEEDLPKQFSSVPIDFLEAAAKRLHDMGYEKVGLWGISKGAELALAAGSLLPGLINAVIAVSPMNTVCQGFVKDKGISFIPGSSWSFHGNDLP
;
A
#
# COMPACT_ATOMS: atom_id res chain seq x y z
N MET A 1 26.60 7.25 -3.51
CA MET A 1 26.43 6.77 -2.11
C MET A 1 24.94 6.76 -1.79
N SER A 2 24.33 5.58 -1.70
CA SER A 2 22.93 5.44 -1.27
C SER A 2 22.82 5.89 0.19
N LYS A 3 22.05 6.94 0.46
CA LYS A 3 21.77 7.36 1.84
C LYS A 3 20.83 6.33 2.45
N THR A 4 21.34 5.50 3.34
CA THR A 4 20.49 4.72 4.26
C THR A 4 19.64 5.72 5.03
N GLY A 5 18.31 5.64 4.91
CA GLY A 5 17.43 6.58 5.59
C GLY A 5 15.97 6.28 5.31
N THR A 6 15.13 6.68 6.24
CA THR A 6 13.68 6.64 6.09
C THR A 6 13.19 8.00 5.61
N THR A 7 12.30 8.02 4.63
CA THR A 7 11.61 9.23 4.16
C THR A 7 10.13 9.03 4.39
N THR A 8 9.49 9.96 5.11
CA THR A 8 8.06 9.94 5.39
C THR A 8 7.30 10.76 4.37
N TYR A 9 6.17 10.23 3.90
CA TYR A 9 5.22 10.85 2.99
C TYR A 9 3.88 11.11 3.69
N ARG A 10 3.18 12.16 3.31
CA ARG A 10 1.90 12.59 3.89
C ARG A 10 0.84 12.76 2.81
N VAL A 11 -0.42 12.45 3.13
CA VAL A 11 -1.52 12.55 2.16
C VAL A 11 -1.62 13.95 1.56
N LYS A 12 -1.56 15.01 2.38
CA LYS A 12 -1.71 16.41 1.92
C LYS A 12 -0.63 16.88 0.94
N THR A 13 0.57 16.35 1.06
CA THR A 13 1.72 16.81 0.25
C THR A 13 2.09 15.85 -0.87
N ASP A 14 1.89 14.55 -0.63
CA ASP A 14 2.39 13.50 -1.51
C ASP A 14 1.27 12.64 -2.14
N GLY A 15 0.02 12.83 -1.69
CA GLY A 15 -1.12 12.07 -2.16
C GLY A 15 -1.29 10.68 -1.53
N PHE A 16 -0.40 10.30 -0.61
CA PHE A 16 -0.46 9.04 0.15
C PHE A 16 0.27 9.15 1.48
N TYR A 17 0.01 8.23 2.39
CA TYR A 17 0.72 8.12 3.67
C TYR A 17 1.67 6.92 3.65
N GLY A 18 2.96 7.16 3.90
CA GLY A 18 3.94 6.06 3.89
C GLY A 18 5.33 6.44 4.37
N GLU A 19 6.16 5.41 4.55
CA GLU A 19 7.58 5.55 4.88
C GLU A 19 8.43 4.70 3.93
N LEU A 20 9.40 5.32 3.28
CA LEU A 20 10.31 4.66 2.34
C LEU A 20 11.58 4.21 3.05
N PHE A 21 11.86 2.93 2.99
CA PHE A 21 13.02 2.25 3.54
C PHE A 21 14.03 1.96 2.43
N ARG A 22 15.21 2.61 2.46
CA ARG A 22 16.28 2.38 1.50
C ARG A 22 17.37 1.51 2.14
N PRO A 23 17.79 0.39 1.51
CA PRO A 23 18.85 -0.44 2.01
C PRO A 23 20.21 0.27 1.89
N ALA A 24 21.17 -0.11 2.75
CA ALA A 24 22.55 0.36 2.64
C ALA A 24 23.23 -0.15 1.36
N LYS A 25 22.90 -1.39 0.97
CA LYS A 25 23.30 -2.01 -0.29
C LYS A 25 22.04 -2.42 -1.04
N ASP A 26 21.86 -1.84 -2.23
CA ASP A 26 20.76 -2.19 -3.10
C ASP A 26 21.10 -3.45 -3.91
N ASN A 27 20.43 -4.56 -3.58
CA ASN A 27 20.60 -5.84 -4.27
C ASN A 27 19.66 -5.97 -5.48
N TYR A 28 18.69 -5.07 -5.60
CA TYR A 28 17.64 -5.09 -6.62
C TYR A 28 17.50 -3.72 -7.28
N PRO A 29 18.54 -3.23 -7.97
CA PRO A 29 18.55 -1.89 -8.53
C PRO A 29 17.35 -1.68 -9.46
N LYS A 30 16.78 -0.47 -9.41
CA LYS A 30 15.60 -0.05 -10.16
C LYS A 30 14.31 -0.81 -9.84
N LYS A 31 14.28 -1.60 -8.76
CA LYS A 31 13.08 -2.27 -8.27
C LYS A 31 12.68 -1.73 -6.89
N ALA A 32 11.39 -1.56 -6.67
CA ALA A 32 10.84 -1.20 -5.38
C ALA A 32 9.60 -2.03 -5.07
N LEU A 33 9.31 -2.17 -3.79
CA LEU A 33 8.13 -2.84 -3.27
C LEU A 33 7.30 -1.85 -2.48
N ILE A 34 6.00 -1.82 -2.68
CA ILE A 34 5.04 -1.18 -1.77
C ILE A 34 4.43 -2.28 -0.92
N CYS A 35 4.54 -2.20 0.39
CA CYS A 35 3.94 -3.16 1.30
C CYS A 35 2.95 -2.48 2.25
N PHE A 36 1.88 -3.19 2.54
CA PHE A 36 0.81 -2.73 3.43
C PHE A 36 0.16 -3.88 4.18
N SER A 37 -0.40 -3.55 5.34
CA SER A 37 -0.99 -4.50 6.27
C SER A 37 -2.40 -4.94 5.85
N GLY A 38 -3.04 -5.76 6.68
CA GLY A 38 -4.41 -6.20 6.52
C GLY A 38 -5.43 -5.27 7.20
N SER A 39 -6.45 -5.87 7.80
CA SER A 39 -7.50 -5.15 8.52
C SER A 39 -7.10 -4.62 9.90
N ASP A 40 -5.87 -4.81 10.34
CA ASP A 40 -5.30 -4.12 11.50
C ASP A 40 -5.24 -2.61 11.25
N GLY A 41 -5.12 -2.21 9.97
CA GLY A 41 -5.00 -0.81 9.56
C GLY A 41 -3.66 -0.19 9.97
N GLY A 42 -3.47 1.08 9.68
CA GLY A 42 -2.28 1.80 10.09
C GLY A 42 -0.99 1.32 9.42
N ILE A 43 0.13 1.93 9.82
CA ILE A 43 1.41 1.74 9.14
C ILE A 43 2.36 0.75 9.85
N GLU A 44 2.14 0.42 11.12
CA GLU A 44 3.16 -0.23 11.95
C GLU A 44 3.57 -1.63 11.43
N LEU A 45 2.62 -2.49 11.07
CA LEU A 45 2.97 -3.80 10.49
C LEU A 45 3.64 -3.64 9.13
N ALA A 46 3.21 -2.70 8.30
CA ALA A 46 3.83 -2.42 7.02
C ALA A 46 5.30 -1.96 7.20
N LYS A 47 5.62 -1.18 8.24
CA LYS A 47 6.99 -0.77 8.58
C LYS A 47 7.86 -1.95 8.98
N ILE A 48 7.33 -2.87 9.78
CA ILE A 48 8.04 -4.11 10.17
C ILE A 48 8.41 -4.90 8.90
N LEU A 49 7.45 -5.10 8.00
CA LEU A 49 7.67 -5.82 6.74
C LEU A 49 8.67 -5.09 5.83
N ALA A 50 8.54 -3.76 5.72
CA ALA A 50 9.48 -2.95 4.95
C ALA A 50 10.92 -3.07 5.48
N GLY A 51 11.10 -3.09 6.80
CA GLY A 51 12.38 -3.33 7.43
C GLY A 51 12.98 -4.70 7.10
N VAL A 52 12.15 -5.74 7.04
CA VAL A 52 12.60 -7.08 6.61
C VAL A 52 13.09 -7.05 5.16
N PHE A 53 12.31 -6.52 4.22
CA PHE A 53 12.72 -6.42 2.82
C PHE A 53 13.94 -5.52 2.62
N GLN A 54 14.00 -4.40 3.34
CA GLN A 54 15.17 -3.51 3.35
C GLN A 54 16.44 -4.26 3.79
N SER A 55 16.36 -5.09 4.83
CA SER A 55 17.51 -5.86 5.33
C SER A 55 18.06 -6.86 4.30
N HIS A 56 17.23 -7.28 3.34
CA HIS A 56 17.61 -8.12 2.21
C HIS A 56 18.04 -7.32 0.96
N GLY A 57 18.10 -6.00 1.07
CA GLY A 57 18.62 -5.14 0.00
C GLY A 57 17.57 -4.67 -1.00
N LEU A 58 16.29 -4.72 -0.66
CA LEU A 58 15.20 -4.21 -1.51
C LEU A 58 14.66 -2.88 -0.96
N THR A 59 14.61 -1.86 -1.81
CA THR A 59 13.89 -0.63 -1.46
C THR A 59 12.40 -0.92 -1.28
N THR A 60 11.85 -0.55 -0.13
CA THR A 60 10.47 -0.86 0.21
C THR A 60 9.76 0.37 0.81
N LEU A 61 8.58 0.67 0.28
CA LEU A 61 7.67 1.69 0.80
C LEU A 61 6.62 1.00 1.67
N ALA A 62 6.65 1.26 2.98
CA ALA A 62 5.53 0.94 3.86
C ALA A 62 4.42 1.96 3.61
N LEU A 63 3.21 1.50 3.28
CA LEU A 63 2.07 2.35 2.97
C LEU A 63 0.91 2.03 3.92
N ALA A 64 0.27 3.07 4.45
CA ALA A 64 -1.03 2.97 5.12
C ALA A 64 -2.13 3.45 4.18
N TYR A 65 -3.30 2.82 4.25
CA TYR A 65 -4.47 3.18 3.46
C TYR A 65 -5.70 3.53 4.32
N VAL A 66 -5.62 3.31 5.64
CA VAL A 66 -6.62 3.70 6.65
C VAL A 66 -5.93 4.04 7.97
N LEU A 67 -6.65 4.71 8.88
CA LEU A 67 -6.37 4.95 10.30
C LEU A 67 -5.19 5.88 10.60
N GLU A 68 -4.42 6.32 9.62
CA GLU A 68 -3.39 7.34 9.81
C GLU A 68 -3.94 8.76 9.58
N GLU A 69 -3.06 9.77 9.70
CA GLU A 69 -3.40 11.17 9.48
C GLU A 69 -3.90 11.39 8.04
N ASP A 70 -5.03 12.07 7.89
CA ASP A 70 -5.70 12.38 6.61
C ASP A 70 -6.15 11.15 5.80
N LEU A 71 -6.12 9.95 6.37
CA LEU A 71 -6.67 8.73 5.78
C LEU A 71 -8.07 8.41 6.32
N PRO A 72 -8.88 7.60 5.60
CA PRO A 72 -10.16 7.10 6.08
C PRO A 72 -10.04 6.43 7.45
N LYS A 73 -11.04 6.60 8.31
CA LYS A 73 -11.09 5.99 9.65
C LYS A 73 -11.80 4.64 9.67
N GLN A 74 -12.27 4.19 8.52
CA GLN A 74 -12.98 2.93 8.33
C GLN A 74 -12.65 2.33 6.96
N PHE A 75 -12.95 1.04 6.80
CA PHE A 75 -12.71 0.29 5.57
C PHE A 75 -13.93 0.38 4.64
N SER A 76 -14.23 1.56 4.16
CA SER A 76 -15.35 1.82 3.24
C SER A 76 -14.93 2.89 2.25
N SER A 77 -15.12 2.60 0.97
CA SER A 77 -14.74 3.48 -0.15
C SER A 77 -13.30 4.01 -0.04
N VAL A 78 -12.38 3.17 0.47
CA VAL A 78 -10.97 3.55 0.62
C VAL A 78 -10.34 3.76 -0.75
N PRO A 79 -9.75 4.92 -1.05
CA PRO A 79 -9.20 5.20 -2.37
C PRO A 79 -7.97 4.35 -2.71
N ILE A 80 -8.03 3.60 -3.81
CA ILE A 80 -6.86 2.94 -4.43
C ILE A 80 -5.90 4.00 -5.00
N ASP A 81 -6.37 5.21 -5.23
CA ASP A 81 -5.61 6.39 -5.66
C ASP A 81 -4.36 6.64 -4.81
N PHE A 82 -4.38 6.27 -3.53
CA PHE A 82 -3.18 6.34 -2.67
C PHE A 82 -2.05 5.44 -3.19
N LEU A 83 -2.37 4.24 -3.70
CA LEU A 83 -1.38 3.35 -4.30
C LEU A 83 -0.94 3.85 -5.66
N GLU A 84 -1.84 4.44 -6.44
CA GLU A 84 -1.49 5.08 -7.71
C GLU A 84 -0.47 6.19 -7.50
N ALA A 85 -0.71 7.09 -6.54
CA ALA A 85 0.21 8.18 -6.19
C ALA A 85 1.57 7.65 -5.71
N ALA A 86 1.56 6.64 -4.84
CA ALA A 86 2.77 6.00 -4.32
C ALA A 86 3.60 5.33 -5.43
N ALA A 87 2.95 4.60 -6.34
CA ALA A 87 3.62 3.96 -7.46
C ALA A 87 4.22 4.99 -8.43
N LYS A 88 3.47 6.03 -8.79
CA LYS A 88 3.97 7.15 -9.60
C LYS A 88 5.20 7.80 -8.95
N ARG A 89 5.16 8.04 -7.64
CA ARG A 89 6.29 8.60 -6.89
C ARG A 89 7.54 7.73 -6.98
N LEU A 90 7.41 6.41 -6.89
CA LEU A 90 8.54 5.49 -7.04
C LEU A 90 9.10 5.52 -8.47
N HIS A 91 8.24 5.54 -9.49
CA HIS A 91 8.68 5.67 -10.89
C HIS A 91 9.42 6.99 -11.13
N ASP A 92 8.93 8.12 -10.60
CA ASP A 92 9.58 9.44 -10.68
C ASP A 92 10.97 9.45 -10.01
N MET A 93 11.18 8.57 -9.01
CA MET A 93 12.48 8.38 -8.37
C MET A 93 13.42 7.45 -9.15
N GLY A 94 12.98 6.93 -10.31
CA GLY A 94 13.79 6.09 -11.20
C GLY A 94 13.63 4.59 -10.99
N TYR A 95 12.66 4.12 -10.17
CA TYR A 95 12.35 2.71 -10.08
C TYR A 95 11.55 2.27 -11.31
N GLU A 96 12.09 1.33 -12.09
CA GLU A 96 11.47 0.84 -13.33
C GLU A 96 10.43 -0.25 -13.07
N LYS A 97 10.58 -0.97 -11.95
CA LYS A 97 9.69 -2.06 -11.55
C LYS A 97 9.18 -1.84 -10.13
N VAL A 98 7.86 -1.77 -10.00
CA VAL A 98 7.18 -1.61 -8.73
C VAL A 98 6.28 -2.82 -8.48
N GLY A 99 6.50 -3.50 -7.36
CA GLY A 99 5.65 -4.60 -6.89
C GLY A 99 4.76 -4.16 -5.72
N LEU A 100 3.68 -4.91 -5.50
CA LEU A 100 2.84 -4.79 -4.30
C LEU A 100 2.98 -6.04 -3.45
N TRP A 101 2.98 -5.87 -2.13
CA TRP A 101 2.86 -6.93 -1.15
C TRP A 101 1.76 -6.58 -0.15
N GLY A 102 0.77 -7.44 -0.03
CA GLY A 102 -0.33 -7.25 0.90
C GLY A 102 -0.77 -8.55 1.57
N ILE A 103 -1.31 -8.45 2.79
CA ILE A 103 -1.85 -9.58 3.55
C ILE A 103 -3.32 -9.36 3.88
N SER A 104 -4.14 -10.42 3.84
CA SER A 104 -5.55 -10.40 4.22
C SER A 104 -6.31 -9.29 3.47
N LYS A 105 -6.87 -8.31 4.17
CA LYS A 105 -7.53 -7.14 3.54
C LYS A 105 -6.59 -6.34 2.62
N GLY A 106 -5.31 -6.23 2.98
CA GLY A 106 -4.30 -5.63 2.11
C GLY A 106 -3.99 -6.49 0.87
N ALA A 107 -4.12 -7.81 0.95
CA ALA A 107 -3.96 -8.67 -0.22
C ALA A 107 -5.09 -8.47 -1.24
N GLU A 108 -6.32 -8.27 -0.78
CA GLU A 108 -7.46 -7.85 -1.63
C GLU A 108 -7.16 -6.52 -2.32
N LEU A 109 -6.67 -5.52 -1.56
CA LEU A 109 -6.23 -4.23 -2.11
C LEU A 109 -5.12 -4.39 -3.16
N ALA A 110 -4.14 -5.24 -2.90
CA ALA A 110 -3.04 -5.49 -3.82
C ALA A 110 -3.52 -6.07 -5.16
N LEU A 111 -4.45 -7.02 -5.13
CA LEU A 111 -5.04 -7.61 -6.34
C LEU A 111 -5.87 -6.57 -7.12
N ALA A 112 -6.71 -5.80 -6.43
CA ALA A 112 -7.50 -4.74 -7.05
C ALA A 112 -6.60 -3.67 -7.71
N ALA A 113 -5.60 -3.17 -6.97
CA ALA A 113 -4.68 -2.17 -7.49
C ALA A 113 -3.83 -2.71 -8.66
N GLY A 114 -3.35 -3.95 -8.59
CA GLY A 114 -2.60 -4.57 -9.68
C GLY A 114 -3.43 -4.71 -10.96
N SER A 115 -4.73 -4.95 -10.84
CA SER A 115 -5.67 -4.99 -11.96
C SER A 115 -5.96 -3.62 -12.57
N LEU A 116 -6.10 -2.60 -11.73
CA LEU A 116 -6.47 -1.24 -12.14
C LEU A 116 -5.27 -0.40 -12.62
N LEU A 117 -4.05 -0.76 -12.22
CA LEU A 117 -2.83 0.01 -12.47
C LEU A 117 -1.78 -0.79 -13.28
N PRO A 118 -2.14 -1.44 -14.42
CA PRO A 118 -1.21 -2.32 -15.14
C PRO A 118 0.01 -1.60 -15.70
N GLY A 119 -0.06 -0.29 -15.91
CA GLY A 119 1.07 0.54 -16.36
C GLY A 119 2.05 0.92 -15.25
N LEU A 120 1.64 0.82 -13.98
CA LEU A 120 2.43 1.23 -12.81
C LEU A 120 2.89 0.04 -11.96
N ILE A 121 2.12 -1.03 -11.91
CA ILE A 121 2.39 -2.20 -11.07
C ILE A 121 2.83 -3.37 -11.94
N ASN A 122 3.96 -3.96 -11.60
CA ASN A 122 4.59 -5.03 -12.38
C ASN A 122 4.42 -6.43 -11.75
N ALA A 123 4.16 -6.49 -10.45
CA ALA A 123 3.98 -7.74 -9.73
C ALA A 123 3.10 -7.54 -8.49
N VAL A 124 2.37 -8.58 -8.10
CA VAL A 124 1.56 -8.59 -6.89
C VAL A 124 1.86 -9.86 -6.10
N ILE A 125 2.13 -9.69 -4.81
CA ILE A 125 2.24 -10.76 -3.83
C ILE A 125 1.06 -10.59 -2.86
N ALA A 126 0.08 -11.46 -2.98
CA ALA A 126 -1.13 -11.44 -2.16
C ALA A 126 -1.10 -12.63 -1.18
N VAL A 127 -0.99 -12.33 0.11
CA VAL A 127 -0.94 -13.34 1.17
C VAL A 127 -2.32 -13.49 1.79
N SER A 128 -2.90 -14.68 1.70
CA SER A 128 -4.26 -14.98 2.18
C SER A 128 -5.33 -13.99 1.69
N PRO A 129 -5.44 -13.77 0.36
CA PRO A 129 -6.40 -12.83 -0.19
C PRO A 129 -7.83 -13.35 -0.12
N MET A 130 -8.78 -12.42 -0.14
CA MET A 130 -10.14 -12.71 -0.60
C MET A 130 -10.14 -12.78 -2.14
N ASN A 131 -11.04 -13.56 -2.71
CA ASN A 131 -11.19 -13.70 -4.17
C ASN A 131 -12.24 -12.75 -4.79
N THR A 132 -12.71 -11.81 -4.00
CA THR A 132 -13.71 -10.81 -4.39
C THR A 132 -13.46 -9.51 -3.63
N VAL A 133 -13.96 -8.40 -4.16
CA VAL A 133 -14.04 -7.14 -3.43
C VAL A 133 -15.07 -7.30 -2.31
N CYS A 134 -14.65 -7.03 -1.10
CA CYS A 134 -15.52 -7.17 0.06
C CYS A 134 -16.31 -5.89 0.32
N GLN A 135 -17.44 -6.08 0.97
CA GLN A 135 -18.24 -5.00 1.54
C GLN A 135 -17.44 -4.15 2.53
N GLY A 136 -17.78 -2.89 2.64
CA GLY A 136 -17.20 -1.98 3.63
C GLY A 136 -17.46 -2.44 5.07
N PHE A 137 -16.60 -2.06 5.99
CA PHE A 137 -16.78 -2.33 7.41
C PHE A 137 -16.13 -1.28 8.31
N VAL A 138 -16.61 -1.20 9.53
CA VAL A 138 -16.03 -0.42 10.63
C VAL A 138 -15.54 -1.33 11.73
N LYS A 139 -14.49 -0.89 12.43
CA LYS A 139 -13.93 -1.55 13.62
C LYS A 139 -14.10 -0.64 14.82
N ASP A 140 -15.18 -0.82 15.56
CA ASP A 140 -15.43 -0.11 16.82
C ASP A 140 -15.40 -1.09 18.01
N LYS A 141 -16.52 -1.73 18.33
CA LYS A 141 -16.65 -2.78 19.36
C LYS A 141 -16.56 -4.19 18.76
N GLY A 142 -16.07 -4.32 17.54
CA GLY A 142 -16.00 -5.52 16.73
C GLY A 142 -15.93 -5.14 15.26
N ILE A 143 -16.29 -6.06 14.37
CA ILE A 143 -16.41 -5.80 12.93
C ILE A 143 -17.90 -5.66 12.60
N SER A 144 -18.29 -4.50 12.12
CA SER A 144 -19.65 -4.23 11.65
C SER A 144 -19.61 -3.91 10.16
N PHE A 145 -20.23 -4.74 9.33
CA PHE A 145 -20.34 -4.50 7.89
C PHE A 145 -21.30 -3.36 7.60
N ILE A 146 -20.94 -2.53 6.63
CA ILE A 146 -21.72 -1.38 6.18
C ILE A 146 -21.94 -1.47 4.66
N PRO A 147 -23.07 -0.90 4.13
CA PRO A 147 -23.32 -0.91 2.70
C PRO A 147 -22.18 -0.26 1.89
N GLY A 148 -21.99 -0.74 0.66
CA GLY A 148 -20.98 -0.23 -0.25
C GLY A 148 -19.69 -1.05 -0.25
N SER A 149 -18.78 -0.69 -1.12
CA SER A 149 -17.49 -1.35 -1.30
C SER A 149 -16.48 -0.94 -0.24
N SER A 150 -15.52 -1.81 0.03
CA SER A 150 -14.34 -1.42 0.80
C SER A 150 -13.45 -0.44 0.05
N TRP A 151 -13.44 -0.50 -1.27
CA TRP A 151 -12.50 0.21 -2.13
C TRP A 151 -13.21 1.12 -3.12
N SER A 152 -12.56 2.24 -3.42
CA SER A 152 -12.94 3.12 -4.52
C SER A 152 -11.73 3.41 -5.41
N PHE A 153 -12.00 3.81 -6.65
CA PHE A 153 -10.99 4.26 -7.59
C PHE A 153 -11.53 5.42 -8.41
N HIS A 154 -10.79 6.53 -8.44
CA HIS A 154 -11.18 7.78 -9.08
C HIS A 154 -12.60 8.24 -8.66
N GLY A 155 -12.90 8.11 -7.35
CA GLY A 155 -14.16 8.52 -6.75
C GLY A 155 -15.35 7.57 -6.96
N ASN A 156 -15.15 6.39 -7.56
CA ASN A 156 -16.19 5.39 -7.78
C ASN A 156 -15.90 4.14 -6.95
N ASP A 157 -16.89 3.63 -6.24
CA ASP A 157 -16.80 2.35 -5.55
C ASP A 157 -16.55 1.22 -6.54
N LEU A 158 -15.69 0.27 -6.17
CA LEU A 158 -15.52 -0.96 -6.93
C LEU A 158 -16.74 -1.87 -6.74
N PRO A 159 -17.16 -2.61 -7.77
CA PRO A 159 -18.30 -3.52 -7.70
C PRO A 159 -18.05 -4.72 -6.79
#